data_5252fdfb03d7c3461ebe78fc30cbcfe3
#
_entry.id   5252fdfb03d7c3461ebe78fc30cbcfe3
#
_cell.length_a   1.000
_cell.length_b   1.000
_cell.length_c   1.000
_cell.angle_alpha   90.00
_cell.angle_beta   90.00
_cell.angle_gamma   90.00
#
_symmetry.space_group_name_H-M   'P 1'
#
loop_
_entity.id
_entity.type
_entity.pdbx_description
1 polymer ?
#
loop_
_entity_poly.entity_id
_entity_poly.type
_entity_poly.pdbx_seq_one_letter_code
_entity_poly.pdbx_strand_id
1 'polypeptide(L)'
;VKRWLLAILAAAALAGCSGVRMAYDNADTFIRWRLLQFLDVNGEQADELDERITRFMGWHRANALPKYARDAEDAAHRLESGLSREDLVWGYDIFIGHGREAMRAAVDQLAPLLDRLTPEQIRHMEQRVAEENRKFAREYLRGSERDRREQRARRIVERLEDWLGNLSKAQIEAVKQFSARAPLIDELRDRDNRRIQGEILALIRAHETWKRLGEKVVSWDKGRDPAYVAARTANVEEFNTMLLEIDRLATREQRARVVAELRRYSAEFRALAARPAS
;
A
#
# COMPACT_ATOMS: atom_id res chain seq x y z
N VAL A 1 -16.17 -35.43 20.81
CA VAL A 1 -14.87 -34.99 20.22
C VAL A 1 -15.07 -34.46 18.81
N LYS A 2 -15.77 -35.13 17.87
CA LYS A 2 -15.98 -34.65 16.48
C LYS A 2 -16.74 -33.33 16.38
N ARG A 3 -17.71 -33.05 17.24
CA ARG A 3 -18.51 -31.82 17.24
C ARG A 3 -17.70 -30.59 17.70
N TRP A 4 -16.75 -30.76 18.61
CA TRP A 4 -15.86 -29.70 19.08
C TRP A 4 -14.78 -29.36 18.05
N LEU A 5 -14.26 -30.35 17.31
CA LEU A 5 -13.32 -30.15 16.22
C LEU A 5 -13.97 -29.39 15.05
N LEU A 6 -15.24 -29.68 14.73
CA LEU A 6 -16.00 -28.91 13.72
C LEU A 6 -16.28 -27.47 14.17
N ALA A 7 -16.57 -27.25 15.46
CA ALA A 7 -16.77 -25.93 16.01
C ALA A 7 -15.46 -25.09 16.03
N ILE A 8 -14.33 -25.72 16.34
CA ILE A 8 -13.01 -25.08 16.30
C ILE A 8 -12.59 -24.76 14.85
N LEU A 9 -12.85 -25.66 13.89
CA LEU A 9 -12.62 -25.43 12.47
C LEU A 9 -13.53 -24.33 11.91
N ALA A 10 -14.81 -24.28 12.33
CA ALA A 10 -15.72 -23.20 11.96
C ALA A 10 -15.32 -21.86 12.59
N ALA A 11 -14.86 -21.85 13.86
CA ALA A 11 -14.35 -20.66 14.52
C ALA A 11 -13.04 -20.16 13.90
N ALA A 12 -12.14 -21.05 13.48
CA ALA A 12 -10.91 -20.69 12.77
C ALA A 12 -11.19 -20.15 11.36
N ALA A 13 -12.19 -20.68 10.65
CA ALA A 13 -12.65 -20.15 9.37
C ALA A 13 -13.31 -18.74 9.52
N LEU A 14 -14.04 -18.50 10.62
CA LEU A 14 -14.63 -17.20 10.94
C LEU A 14 -13.58 -16.17 11.40
N ALA A 15 -12.51 -16.59 12.05
CA ALA A 15 -11.42 -15.70 12.48
C ALA A 15 -10.61 -15.13 11.29
N GLY A 16 -10.45 -15.89 10.21
CA GLY A 16 -9.80 -15.43 8.98
C GLY A 16 -10.59 -14.36 8.21
N CYS A 17 -11.93 -14.45 8.23
CA CYS A 17 -12.82 -13.46 7.60
C CYS A 17 -12.94 -12.14 8.37
N SER A 18 -12.57 -12.07 9.63
CA SER A 18 -12.76 -10.91 10.49
C SER A 18 -11.70 -9.81 10.28
N GLY A 19 -10.48 -10.16 9.85
CA GLY A 19 -9.35 -9.22 9.81
C GLY A 19 -9.52 -8.10 8.79
N VAL A 20 -9.87 -8.43 7.54
CA VAL A 20 -10.07 -7.42 6.48
C VAL A 20 -11.28 -6.54 6.78
N ARG A 21 -12.38 -7.16 7.21
CA ARG A 21 -13.61 -6.43 7.59
C ARG A 21 -13.35 -5.52 8.76
N MET A 22 -12.73 -6.02 9.83
CA MET A 22 -12.40 -5.23 11.01
C MET A 22 -11.46 -4.07 10.66
N ALA A 23 -10.44 -4.30 9.83
CA ALA A 23 -9.55 -3.25 9.36
C ALA A 23 -10.30 -2.20 8.54
N TYR A 24 -11.21 -2.61 7.65
CA TYR A 24 -12.01 -1.69 6.84
C TYR A 24 -13.05 -0.93 7.67
N ASP A 25 -13.70 -1.59 8.62
CA ASP A 25 -14.72 -0.99 9.51
C ASP A 25 -14.11 0.06 10.47
N ASN A 26 -12.79 0.04 10.67
CA ASN A 26 -12.05 1.03 11.46
C ASN A 26 -11.18 1.95 10.60
N ALA A 27 -11.29 1.86 9.26
CA ALA A 27 -10.41 2.61 8.36
C ALA A 27 -10.68 4.13 8.45
N ASP A 28 -11.91 4.56 8.56
CA ASP A 28 -12.32 5.95 8.76
C ASP A 28 -11.71 6.54 10.03
N THR A 29 -11.84 5.84 11.15
CA THR A 29 -11.26 6.22 12.44
C THR A 29 -9.74 6.33 12.36
N PHE A 30 -9.08 5.37 11.70
CA PHE A 30 -7.63 5.40 11.51
C PHE A 30 -7.21 6.56 10.61
N ILE A 31 -7.91 6.78 9.48
CA ILE A 31 -7.65 7.90 8.56
C ILE A 31 -7.84 9.22 9.29
N ARG A 32 -8.94 9.38 10.03
CA ARG A 32 -9.21 10.56 10.86
C ARG A 32 -8.08 10.85 11.84
N TRP A 33 -7.73 9.86 12.64
CA TRP A 33 -6.64 9.98 13.62
C TRP A 33 -5.33 10.40 12.95
N ARG A 34 -5.00 9.79 11.80
CA ARG A 34 -3.79 10.10 11.05
C ARG A 34 -3.80 11.52 10.50
N LEU A 35 -4.92 11.95 9.91
CA LEU A 35 -5.05 13.30 9.36
C LEU A 35 -5.02 14.37 10.45
N LEU A 36 -5.68 14.16 11.58
CA LEU A 36 -5.64 15.09 12.71
C LEU A 36 -4.20 15.33 13.21
N GLN A 37 -3.36 14.28 13.22
CA GLN A 37 -1.96 14.44 13.61
C GLN A 37 -1.14 15.31 12.64
N PHE A 38 -1.56 15.42 11.38
CA PHE A 38 -0.87 16.22 10.37
C PHE A 38 -1.44 17.63 10.22
N LEU A 39 -2.76 17.78 10.34
CA LEU A 39 -3.45 19.01 9.96
C LEU A 39 -3.68 19.96 11.14
N ASP A 40 -3.64 19.46 12.37
CA ASP A 40 -3.94 20.23 13.58
C ASP A 40 -5.26 21.02 13.50
N VAL A 41 -6.26 20.38 12.90
CA VAL A 41 -7.60 20.97 12.75
C VAL A 41 -8.47 20.70 13.97
N ASN A 42 -9.34 21.63 14.30
CA ASN A 42 -10.28 21.55 15.44
C ASN A 42 -11.60 22.24 15.10
N GLY A 43 -12.62 22.07 15.94
CA GLY A 43 -13.94 22.66 15.75
C GLY A 43 -14.51 22.35 14.38
N GLU A 44 -15.05 23.35 13.68
CA GLU A 44 -15.69 23.21 12.38
C GLU A 44 -14.82 22.55 11.31
N GLN A 45 -13.50 22.78 11.35
CA GLN A 45 -12.57 22.10 10.42
C GLN A 45 -12.48 20.59 10.68
N ALA A 46 -12.58 20.16 11.95
CA ALA A 46 -12.57 18.75 12.30
C ALA A 46 -13.87 18.08 11.88
N ASP A 47 -15.02 18.75 12.08
CA ASP A 47 -16.33 18.25 11.64
C ASP A 47 -16.37 18.11 10.11
N GLU A 48 -15.87 19.11 9.39
CA GLU A 48 -15.75 19.06 7.93
C GLU A 48 -14.83 17.92 7.47
N LEU A 49 -13.71 17.69 8.17
CA LEU A 49 -12.80 16.58 7.86
C LEU A 49 -13.53 15.24 7.99
N ASP A 50 -14.36 15.06 9.02
CA ASP A 50 -15.15 13.83 9.23
C ASP A 50 -16.16 13.60 8.08
N GLU A 51 -16.86 14.64 7.64
CA GLU A 51 -17.74 14.54 6.48
C GLU A 51 -16.99 14.18 5.18
N ARG A 52 -15.78 14.74 4.99
CA ARG A 52 -14.95 14.46 3.81
C ARG A 52 -14.42 13.04 3.82
N ILE A 53 -14.02 12.53 4.99
CA ILE A 53 -13.61 11.12 5.16
C ILE A 53 -14.81 10.21 4.87
N THR A 54 -15.98 10.51 5.37
CA THR A 54 -17.20 9.74 5.11
C THR A 54 -17.51 9.68 3.62
N ARG A 55 -17.44 10.82 2.91
CA ARG A 55 -17.61 10.87 1.45
C ARG A 55 -16.57 10.05 0.70
N PHE A 56 -15.29 10.14 1.10
CA PHE A 56 -14.23 9.31 0.52
C PHE A 56 -14.48 7.82 0.74
N MET A 57 -14.84 7.41 1.96
CA MET A 57 -15.13 6.02 2.28
C MET A 57 -16.35 5.48 1.52
N GLY A 58 -17.38 6.32 1.34
CA GLY A 58 -18.52 6.01 0.49
C GLY A 58 -18.13 5.78 -0.97
N TRP A 59 -17.33 6.69 -1.52
CA TRP A 59 -16.78 6.54 -2.88
C TRP A 59 -15.92 5.28 -3.00
N HIS A 60 -15.00 5.04 -2.06
CA HIS A 60 -14.10 3.88 -2.07
C HIS A 60 -14.89 2.57 -2.04
N ARG A 61 -15.93 2.50 -1.21
CA ARG A 61 -16.81 1.33 -1.13
C ARG A 61 -17.53 1.07 -2.45
N ALA A 62 -18.09 2.11 -3.06
CA ALA A 62 -18.89 1.98 -4.27
C ALA A 62 -18.05 1.76 -5.54
N ASN A 63 -16.87 2.34 -5.63
CA ASN A 63 -16.09 2.40 -6.88
C ASN A 63 -14.80 1.58 -6.85
N ALA A 64 -14.10 1.49 -5.70
CA ALA A 64 -12.82 0.82 -5.60
C ALA A 64 -12.97 -0.66 -5.22
N LEU A 65 -13.72 -0.97 -4.17
CA LEU A 65 -13.85 -2.36 -3.68
C LEU A 65 -14.38 -3.34 -4.74
N PRO A 66 -15.38 -3.00 -5.61
CA PRO A 66 -15.81 -3.91 -6.66
C PRO A 66 -14.71 -4.23 -7.68
N LYS A 67 -13.82 -3.27 -7.96
CA LYS A 67 -12.66 -3.47 -8.83
C LYS A 67 -11.64 -4.37 -8.16
N TYR A 68 -11.28 -4.11 -6.90
CA TYR A 68 -10.36 -4.93 -6.12
C TYR A 68 -10.85 -6.38 -6.01
N ALA A 69 -12.15 -6.59 -5.88
CA ALA A 69 -12.73 -7.93 -5.83
C ALA A 69 -12.55 -8.69 -7.15
N ARG A 70 -12.75 -8.04 -8.29
CA ARG A 70 -12.51 -8.64 -9.60
C ARG A 70 -11.05 -8.96 -9.82
N ASP A 71 -10.17 -7.99 -9.55
CA ASP A 71 -8.74 -8.13 -9.80
C ASP A 71 -8.10 -9.19 -8.90
N ALA A 72 -8.59 -9.34 -7.65
CA ALA A 72 -8.17 -10.43 -6.78
C ALA A 72 -8.61 -11.81 -7.31
N GLU A 73 -9.81 -11.92 -7.91
CA GLU A 73 -10.27 -13.16 -8.56
C GLU A 73 -9.45 -13.47 -9.83
N ASP A 74 -9.21 -12.44 -10.64
CA ASP A 74 -8.40 -12.57 -11.86
C ASP A 74 -6.95 -12.97 -11.53
N ALA A 75 -6.37 -12.39 -10.47
CA ALA A 75 -5.05 -12.78 -9.96
C ALA A 75 -5.04 -14.24 -9.49
N ALA A 76 -6.08 -14.68 -8.77
CA ALA A 76 -6.21 -16.06 -8.33
C ALA A 76 -6.25 -17.01 -9.53
N HIS A 77 -7.05 -16.70 -10.55
CA HIS A 77 -7.16 -17.52 -11.75
C HIS A 77 -5.83 -17.60 -12.52
N ARG A 78 -5.12 -16.49 -12.69
CA ARG A 78 -3.82 -16.45 -13.36
C ARG A 78 -2.78 -17.31 -12.64
N LEU A 79 -2.76 -17.26 -11.31
CA LEU A 79 -1.82 -18.03 -10.49
C LEU A 79 -2.08 -19.53 -10.44
N GLU A 80 -3.24 -20.02 -10.83
CA GLU A 80 -3.52 -21.47 -10.89
C GLU A 80 -2.55 -22.24 -11.80
N SER A 81 -2.14 -21.63 -12.91
CA SER A 81 -1.20 -22.23 -13.85
C SER A 81 0.27 -21.83 -13.63
N GLY A 82 0.54 -21.02 -12.63
CA GLY A 82 1.86 -20.46 -12.32
C GLY A 82 1.99 -18.99 -12.74
N LEU A 83 2.97 -18.33 -12.17
CA LEU A 83 3.24 -16.91 -12.36
C LEU A 83 4.04 -16.67 -13.64
N SER A 84 3.58 -15.79 -14.50
CA SER A 84 4.30 -15.30 -15.67
C SER A 84 4.83 -13.87 -15.47
N ARG A 85 5.73 -13.42 -16.35
CA ARG A 85 6.19 -12.03 -16.36
C ARG A 85 5.04 -11.07 -16.71
N GLU A 86 4.18 -11.46 -17.59
CA GLU A 86 2.98 -10.72 -18.01
C GLU A 86 2.02 -10.50 -16.83
N ASP A 87 1.87 -11.50 -15.95
CA ASP A 87 1.05 -11.38 -14.76
C ASP A 87 1.64 -10.39 -13.75
N LEU A 88 2.97 -10.34 -13.63
CA LEU A 88 3.65 -9.35 -12.77
C LEU A 88 3.47 -7.93 -13.31
N VAL A 89 3.58 -7.72 -14.62
CA VAL A 89 3.33 -6.42 -15.26
C VAL A 89 1.86 -6.03 -15.06
N TRP A 90 0.93 -6.91 -15.37
CA TRP A 90 -0.50 -6.70 -15.19
C TRP A 90 -0.85 -6.33 -13.73
N GLY A 91 -0.35 -7.10 -12.75
CA GLY A 91 -0.62 -6.83 -11.34
C GLY A 91 -0.04 -5.49 -10.87
N TYR A 92 1.15 -5.13 -11.36
CA TYR A 92 1.77 -3.84 -11.10
C TYR A 92 0.95 -2.67 -11.67
N ASP A 93 0.51 -2.78 -12.93
CA ASP A 93 -0.27 -1.72 -13.62
C ASP A 93 -1.62 -1.49 -12.93
N ILE A 94 -2.30 -2.57 -12.55
CA ILE A 94 -3.55 -2.51 -11.78
C ILE A 94 -3.32 -1.83 -10.42
N PHE A 95 -2.30 -2.26 -9.67
CA PHE A 95 -2.00 -1.68 -8.37
C PHE A 95 -1.72 -0.17 -8.46
N ILE A 96 -0.92 0.25 -9.44
CA ILE A 96 -0.64 1.67 -9.68
C ILE A 96 -1.89 2.43 -10.15
N GLY A 97 -2.69 1.83 -11.02
CA GLY A 97 -3.95 2.41 -11.50
C GLY A 97 -4.92 2.69 -10.36
N HIS A 98 -5.17 1.70 -9.52
CA HIS A 98 -6.02 1.84 -8.33
C HIS A 98 -5.48 2.86 -7.33
N GLY A 99 -4.16 2.87 -7.10
CA GLY A 99 -3.51 3.86 -6.24
C GLY A 99 -3.74 5.29 -6.73
N ARG A 100 -3.60 5.53 -8.05
CA ARG A 100 -3.87 6.85 -8.66
C ARG A 100 -5.34 7.27 -8.51
N GLU A 101 -6.26 6.35 -8.76
CA GLU A 101 -7.69 6.61 -8.67
C GLU A 101 -8.11 6.95 -7.24
N ALA A 102 -7.69 6.13 -6.26
CA ALA A 102 -7.96 6.36 -4.85
C ALA A 102 -7.33 7.67 -4.35
N MET A 103 -6.11 7.96 -4.77
CA MET A 103 -5.41 9.19 -4.40
C MET A 103 -6.08 10.43 -5.01
N ARG A 104 -6.57 10.34 -6.26
CA ARG A 104 -7.34 11.41 -6.88
C ARG A 104 -8.63 11.69 -6.10
N ALA A 105 -9.39 10.65 -5.77
CA ALA A 105 -10.61 10.79 -4.99
C ALA A 105 -10.35 11.38 -3.58
N ALA A 106 -9.25 11.00 -2.94
CA ALA A 106 -8.85 11.58 -1.65
C ALA A 106 -8.50 13.06 -1.78
N VAL A 107 -7.76 13.45 -2.82
CA VAL A 107 -7.43 14.86 -3.09
C VAL A 107 -8.67 15.68 -3.34
N ASP A 108 -9.63 15.19 -4.12
CA ASP A 108 -10.88 15.88 -4.41
C ASP A 108 -11.69 16.17 -3.10
N GLN A 109 -11.55 15.33 -2.08
CA GLN A 109 -12.13 15.59 -0.76
C GLN A 109 -11.28 16.54 0.09
N LEU A 110 -9.96 16.38 0.12
CA LEU A 110 -9.10 17.09 1.07
C LEU A 110 -8.66 18.47 0.60
N ALA A 111 -8.48 18.69 -0.70
CA ALA A 111 -7.90 19.93 -1.23
C ALA A 111 -8.64 21.21 -0.77
N PRO A 112 -9.98 21.28 -0.71
CA PRO A 112 -10.67 22.49 -0.22
C PRO A 112 -10.39 22.80 1.26
N LEU A 113 -10.14 21.79 2.09
CA LEU A 113 -9.74 21.97 3.49
C LEU A 113 -8.30 22.43 3.58
N LEU A 114 -7.40 21.85 2.77
CA LEU A 114 -5.97 22.20 2.73
C LEU A 114 -5.76 23.66 2.32
N ASP A 115 -6.58 24.20 1.41
CA ASP A 115 -6.52 25.59 0.97
C ASP A 115 -6.99 26.60 2.04
N ARG A 116 -7.52 26.14 3.16
CA ARG A 116 -7.97 26.97 4.29
C ARG A 116 -7.16 26.79 5.56
N LEU A 117 -6.07 26.05 5.49
CA LEU A 117 -5.16 25.89 6.63
C LEU A 117 -4.51 27.23 6.99
N THR A 118 -4.42 27.49 8.30
CA THR A 118 -3.70 28.66 8.80
C THR A 118 -2.18 28.48 8.67
N PRO A 119 -1.39 29.57 8.74
CA PRO A 119 0.07 29.47 8.75
C PRO A 119 0.60 28.58 9.90
N GLU A 120 -0.09 28.57 11.06
CA GLU A 120 0.24 27.72 12.20
C GLU A 120 0.05 26.24 11.88
N GLN A 121 -1.10 25.89 11.29
CA GLN A 121 -1.41 24.54 10.86
C GLN A 121 -0.44 24.05 9.77
N ILE A 122 -0.07 24.91 8.84
CA ILE A 122 0.93 24.58 7.82
C ILE A 122 2.30 24.31 8.48
N ARG A 123 2.74 25.12 9.43
CA ARG A 123 3.99 24.89 10.17
C ARG A 123 3.95 23.57 10.95
N HIS A 124 2.81 23.26 11.57
CA HIS A 124 2.62 21.97 12.23
C HIS A 124 2.78 20.80 11.25
N MET A 125 2.11 20.87 10.10
CA MET A 125 2.23 19.85 9.05
C MET A 125 3.68 19.66 8.58
N GLU A 126 4.44 20.74 8.39
CA GLU A 126 5.84 20.68 8.00
C GLU A 126 6.71 19.97 9.06
N GLN A 127 6.46 20.23 10.34
CA GLN A 127 7.15 19.55 11.43
C GLN A 127 6.84 18.05 11.43
N ARG A 128 5.57 17.67 11.24
CA ARG A 128 5.15 16.27 11.16
C ARG A 128 5.77 15.55 9.95
N VAL A 129 5.79 16.18 8.79
CA VAL A 129 6.49 15.66 7.59
C VAL A 129 7.97 15.44 7.89
N ALA A 130 8.64 16.40 8.52
CA ALA A 130 10.05 16.27 8.90
C ALA A 130 10.28 15.12 9.91
N GLU A 131 9.36 14.91 10.85
CA GLU A 131 9.43 13.77 11.80
C GLU A 131 9.31 12.43 11.10
N GLU A 132 8.36 12.29 10.18
CA GLU A 132 8.21 11.05 9.39
C GLU A 132 9.45 10.79 8.52
N ASN A 133 10.04 11.83 7.94
CA ASN A 133 11.30 11.70 7.18
C ASN A 133 12.45 11.25 8.08
N ARG A 134 12.56 11.76 9.32
CA ARG A 134 13.55 11.27 10.29
C ARG A 134 13.30 9.82 10.69
N LYS A 135 12.02 9.42 10.85
CA LYS A 135 11.65 8.03 11.15
C LYS A 135 12.04 7.11 9.99
N PHE A 136 11.71 7.49 8.75
CA PHE A 136 12.13 6.75 7.57
C PHE A 136 13.65 6.57 7.50
N ALA A 137 14.41 7.65 7.70
CA ALA A 137 15.87 7.59 7.68
C ALA A 137 16.43 6.64 8.77
N ARG A 138 15.84 6.65 9.96
CA ARG A 138 16.24 5.71 11.03
C ARG A 138 15.96 4.26 10.69
N GLU A 139 14.86 3.99 9.99
CA GLU A 139 14.41 2.62 9.69
C GLU A 139 15.14 2.03 8.47
N TYR A 140 15.38 2.84 7.43
CA TYR A 140 15.84 2.33 6.14
C TYR A 140 17.26 2.76 5.73
N LEU A 141 17.79 3.85 6.30
CA LEU A 141 19.07 4.41 5.88
C LEU A 141 20.21 4.17 6.88
N ARG A 142 19.95 3.54 8.01
CA ARG A 142 20.98 3.22 9.01
C ARG A 142 21.72 1.95 8.70
N GLY A 143 22.95 1.88 9.15
CA GLY A 143 23.83 0.73 9.02
C GLY A 143 24.62 0.72 7.72
N SER A 144 25.49 -0.26 7.59
CA SER A 144 26.24 -0.50 6.38
C SER A 144 25.35 -0.97 5.23
N GLU A 145 25.85 -0.93 4.01
CA GLU A 145 25.14 -1.50 2.85
C GLU A 145 24.79 -2.98 3.08
N ARG A 146 25.69 -3.74 3.68
CA ARG A 146 25.45 -5.13 4.04
C ARG A 146 24.27 -5.27 5.00
N ASP A 147 24.22 -4.49 6.07
CA ASP A 147 23.12 -4.54 7.06
C ASP A 147 21.78 -4.22 6.41
N ARG A 148 21.73 -3.21 5.55
CA ARG A 148 20.52 -2.81 4.83
C ARG A 148 20.04 -3.91 3.86
N ARG A 149 20.96 -4.60 3.17
CA ARG A 149 20.65 -5.75 2.32
C ARG A 149 20.11 -6.93 3.13
N GLU A 150 20.73 -7.26 4.25
CA GLU A 150 20.25 -8.31 5.15
C GLU A 150 18.88 -7.99 5.75
N GLN A 151 18.63 -6.74 6.17
CA GLN A 151 17.32 -6.30 6.64
C GLN A 151 16.26 -6.37 5.54
N ARG A 152 16.60 -5.96 4.31
CA ARG A 152 15.71 -6.09 3.15
C ARG A 152 15.32 -7.55 2.92
N ALA A 153 16.28 -8.46 2.94
CA ALA A 153 16.02 -9.89 2.75
C ALA A 153 15.09 -10.43 3.83
N ARG A 154 15.33 -10.10 5.12
CA ARG A 154 14.44 -10.52 6.22
C ARG A 154 13.01 -10.06 6.02
N ARG A 155 12.78 -8.76 5.73
CA ARG A 155 11.43 -8.22 5.48
C ARG A 155 10.72 -8.89 4.31
N ILE A 156 11.46 -9.27 3.27
CA ILE A 156 10.87 -9.97 2.11
C ILE A 156 10.51 -11.40 2.48
N VAL A 157 11.36 -12.11 3.21
CA VAL A 157 11.07 -13.47 3.71
C VAL A 157 9.80 -13.46 4.56
N GLU A 158 9.72 -12.60 5.57
CA GLU A 158 8.54 -12.45 6.43
C GLU A 158 7.27 -12.19 5.60
N ARG A 159 7.34 -11.29 4.62
CA ARG A 159 6.20 -10.97 3.74
C ARG A 159 5.80 -12.15 2.84
N LEU A 160 6.75 -12.91 2.34
CA LEU A 160 6.46 -14.09 1.53
C LEU A 160 5.88 -15.24 2.37
N GLU A 161 6.32 -15.38 3.62
CA GLU A 161 5.78 -16.37 4.57
C GLU A 161 4.32 -16.09 4.93
N ASP A 162 3.89 -14.82 5.00
CA ASP A 162 2.47 -14.46 5.18
C ASP A 162 1.59 -15.09 4.08
N TRP A 163 2.08 -15.14 2.84
CA TRP A 163 1.34 -15.63 1.67
C TRP A 163 1.54 -17.13 1.41
N LEU A 164 2.79 -17.57 1.44
CA LEU A 164 3.18 -18.94 1.04
C LEU A 164 3.23 -19.90 2.22
N GLY A 165 3.22 -19.41 3.46
CA GLY A 165 3.61 -20.20 4.62
C GLY A 165 5.13 -20.38 4.68
N ASN A 166 5.59 -21.45 5.31
CA ASN A 166 7.03 -21.70 5.49
C ASN A 166 7.76 -21.77 4.15
N LEU A 167 8.82 -20.96 4.01
CA LEU A 167 9.68 -20.98 2.82
C LEU A 167 10.73 -22.10 2.90
N SER A 168 11.02 -22.71 1.76
CA SER A 168 12.16 -23.62 1.61
C SER A 168 13.50 -22.88 1.66
N LYS A 169 14.58 -23.59 1.94
CA LYS A 169 15.94 -23.03 1.89
C LYS A 169 16.27 -22.41 0.52
N ALA A 170 15.80 -23.03 -0.57
CA ALA A 170 16.00 -22.53 -1.92
C ALA A 170 15.25 -21.21 -2.16
N GLN A 171 14.01 -21.08 -1.68
CA GLN A 171 13.23 -19.84 -1.76
C GLN A 171 13.88 -18.70 -0.95
N ILE A 172 14.36 -18.99 0.28
CA ILE A 172 15.11 -18.02 1.09
C ILE A 172 16.40 -17.57 0.38
N GLU A 173 17.09 -18.50 -0.26
CA GLU A 173 18.32 -18.19 -1.02
C GLU A 173 18.02 -17.29 -2.22
N ALA A 174 16.92 -17.51 -2.95
CA ALA A 174 16.49 -16.62 -4.03
C ALA A 174 16.24 -15.18 -3.53
N VAL A 175 15.64 -15.02 -2.36
CA VAL A 175 15.46 -13.69 -1.72
C VAL A 175 16.80 -13.05 -1.38
N LYS A 176 17.76 -13.82 -0.83
CA LYS A 176 19.10 -13.31 -0.52
C LYS A 176 19.84 -12.86 -1.77
N GLN A 177 19.76 -13.63 -2.85
CA GLN A 177 20.37 -13.29 -4.14
C GLN A 177 19.77 -12.01 -4.73
N PHE A 178 18.44 -11.87 -4.72
CA PHE A 178 17.80 -10.60 -5.05
C PHE A 178 18.38 -9.47 -4.21
N SER A 179 18.42 -9.64 -2.90
CA SER A 179 18.88 -8.59 -2.00
C SER A 179 20.38 -8.25 -2.20
N ALA A 180 21.19 -9.19 -2.67
CA ALA A 180 22.58 -8.94 -3.00
C ALA A 180 22.74 -8.16 -4.32
N ARG A 181 21.95 -8.49 -5.36
CA ARG A 181 22.09 -7.90 -6.70
C ARG A 181 21.35 -6.60 -6.90
N ALA A 182 20.10 -6.55 -6.42
CA ALA A 182 19.23 -5.39 -6.67
C ALA A 182 19.78 -4.10 -6.03
N PRO A 183 19.70 -2.96 -6.72
CA PRO A 183 20.09 -1.67 -6.16
C PRO A 183 19.41 -1.38 -4.83
N LEU A 184 20.11 -0.73 -3.90
CA LEU A 184 19.49 -0.10 -2.73
C LEU A 184 18.94 1.26 -3.18
N ILE A 185 17.61 1.38 -3.19
CA ILE A 185 16.93 2.58 -3.71
C ILE A 185 16.47 3.53 -2.60
N ASP A 186 16.66 3.18 -1.33
CA ASP A 186 16.05 3.88 -0.21
C ASP A 186 16.53 5.33 -0.07
N GLU A 187 17.80 5.61 -0.32
CA GLU A 187 18.36 6.98 -0.30
C GLU A 187 17.81 7.83 -1.45
N LEU A 188 17.75 7.25 -2.65
CA LEU A 188 17.19 7.93 -3.82
C LEU A 188 15.70 8.18 -3.62
N ARG A 189 14.98 7.21 -3.05
CA ARG A 189 13.57 7.32 -2.71
C ARG A 189 13.31 8.40 -1.65
N ASP A 190 14.13 8.50 -0.61
CA ASP A 190 14.01 9.55 0.41
C ASP A 190 14.17 10.94 -0.21
N ARG A 191 15.18 11.15 -1.04
CA ARG A 191 15.39 12.41 -1.75
C ARG A 191 14.22 12.79 -2.64
N ASP A 192 13.74 11.85 -3.46
CA ASP A 192 12.62 12.10 -4.37
C ASP A 192 11.30 12.35 -3.61
N ASN A 193 11.06 11.62 -2.52
CA ASN A 193 9.90 11.85 -1.66
C ASN A 193 9.93 13.25 -1.02
N ARG A 194 11.09 13.69 -0.51
CA ARG A 194 11.24 15.04 0.06
C ARG A 194 10.99 16.14 -0.99
N ARG A 195 11.42 15.92 -2.23
CA ARG A 195 11.11 16.82 -3.33
C ARG A 195 9.61 16.92 -3.56
N ILE A 196 8.92 15.79 -3.70
CA ILE A 196 7.46 15.76 -3.88
C ILE A 196 6.73 16.41 -2.69
N GLN A 197 7.14 16.11 -1.46
CA GLN A 197 6.59 16.73 -0.25
C GLN A 197 6.77 18.26 -0.27
N GLY A 198 7.94 18.75 -0.66
CA GLY A 198 8.20 20.19 -0.81
C GLY A 198 7.29 20.84 -1.84
N GLU A 199 7.05 20.19 -2.99
CA GLU A 199 6.14 20.70 -4.01
C GLU A 199 4.68 20.73 -3.51
N ILE A 200 4.23 19.70 -2.79
CA ILE A 200 2.88 19.67 -2.21
C ILE A 200 2.74 20.77 -1.14
N LEU A 201 3.70 20.90 -0.24
CA LEU A 201 3.68 21.95 0.79
C LEU A 201 3.69 23.36 0.16
N ALA A 202 4.38 23.55 -0.97
CA ALA A 202 4.35 24.82 -1.70
C ALA A 202 2.93 25.15 -2.24
N LEU A 203 2.21 24.13 -2.76
CA LEU A 203 0.82 24.32 -3.19
C LEU A 203 -0.11 24.66 -2.02
N ILE A 204 0.09 24.01 -0.85
CA ILE A 204 -0.70 24.28 0.36
C ILE A 204 -0.45 25.73 0.84
N ARG A 205 0.80 26.17 0.91
CA ARG A 205 1.13 27.57 1.30
C ARG A 205 0.57 28.61 0.33
N ALA A 206 0.47 28.25 -0.95
CA ALA A 206 -0.10 29.12 -1.98
C ALA A 206 -1.63 29.09 -2.04
N HIS A 207 -2.28 28.22 -1.24
CA HIS A 207 -3.74 27.97 -1.32
C HIS A 207 -4.21 27.58 -2.73
N GLU A 208 -3.40 26.76 -3.43
CA GLU A 208 -3.65 26.29 -4.80
C GLU A 208 -3.91 24.80 -4.89
N THR A 209 -4.16 24.11 -3.77
CA THR A 209 -4.30 22.63 -3.76
C THR A 209 -5.50 22.18 -4.58
N TRP A 210 -6.64 22.85 -4.46
CA TRP A 210 -7.84 22.56 -5.25
C TRP A 210 -7.58 22.59 -6.77
N LYS A 211 -6.79 23.53 -7.23
CA LYS A 211 -6.52 23.72 -8.67
C LYS A 211 -5.47 22.75 -9.22
N ARG A 212 -4.47 22.39 -8.41
CA ARG A 212 -3.21 21.80 -8.93
C ARG A 212 -2.83 20.46 -8.31
N LEU A 213 -3.30 20.16 -7.09
CA LEU A 213 -2.89 18.94 -6.41
C LEU A 213 -3.40 17.69 -7.11
N GLY A 214 -4.61 17.71 -7.67
CA GLY A 214 -5.18 16.59 -8.41
C GLY A 214 -4.34 16.17 -9.62
N GLU A 215 -3.88 17.14 -10.43
CA GLU A 215 -2.99 16.88 -11.57
C GLU A 215 -1.62 16.39 -11.10
N LYS A 216 -1.09 16.99 -10.03
CA LYS A 216 0.18 16.61 -9.44
C LYS A 216 0.18 15.16 -8.95
N VAL A 217 -0.91 14.73 -8.33
CA VAL A 217 -1.08 13.38 -7.82
C VAL A 217 -1.21 12.36 -8.95
N VAL A 218 -1.94 12.67 -10.03
CA VAL A 218 -2.06 11.79 -11.20
C VAL A 218 -0.74 11.66 -11.96
N SER A 219 0.05 12.75 -11.97
CA SER A 219 1.35 12.81 -12.65
C SER A 219 2.54 12.70 -11.71
N TRP A 220 2.36 12.08 -10.53
CA TRP A 220 3.37 12.00 -9.46
C TRP A 220 4.69 11.33 -9.89
N ASP A 221 4.66 10.52 -10.93
CA ASP A 221 5.80 9.84 -11.55
C ASP A 221 6.53 10.72 -12.58
N LYS A 222 5.95 11.85 -13.00
CA LYS A 222 6.62 12.79 -13.91
C LYS A 222 7.59 13.68 -13.16
N GLY A 223 8.73 13.99 -13.82
CA GLY A 223 9.75 14.86 -13.25
C GLY A 223 10.51 14.27 -12.06
N ARG A 224 10.52 12.93 -11.91
CA ARG A 224 11.35 12.26 -10.93
C ARG A 224 12.83 12.35 -11.28
N ASP A 225 13.67 12.24 -10.27
CA ASP A 225 15.12 12.13 -10.44
C ASP A 225 15.45 10.95 -11.39
N PRO A 226 16.13 11.19 -12.53
CA PRO A 226 16.48 10.14 -13.47
C PRO A 226 17.27 9.00 -12.84
N ALA A 227 18.15 9.29 -11.87
CA ALA A 227 18.90 8.27 -11.15
C ALA A 227 17.99 7.38 -10.30
N TYR A 228 16.98 7.98 -9.65
CA TYR A 228 15.96 7.21 -8.94
C TYR A 228 15.14 6.34 -9.87
N VAL A 229 14.71 6.87 -11.02
CA VAL A 229 13.92 6.12 -12.02
C VAL A 229 14.72 4.91 -12.51
N ALA A 230 15.98 5.10 -12.90
CA ALA A 230 16.84 4.03 -13.38
C ALA A 230 17.05 2.94 -12.31
N ALA A 231 17.42 3.34 -11.08
CA ALA A 231 17.64 2.42 -9.99
C ALA A 231 16.36 1.65 -9.60
N ARG A 232 15.20 2.32 -9.62
CA ARG A 232 13.90 1.71 -9.36
C ARG A 232 13.53 0.69 -10.44
N THR A 233 13.73 1.00 -11.71
CA THR A 233 13.49 0.08 -12.82
C THR A 233 14.33 -1.17 -12.66
N ALA A 234 15.63 -1.04 -12.42
CA ALA A 234 16.53 -2.18 -12.18
C ALA A 234 16.09 -2.99 -10.93
N ASN A 235 15.68 -2.33 -9.85
CA ASN A 235 15.19 -3.01 -8.65
C ASN A 235 13.92 -3.81 -8.94
N VAL A 236 12.96 -3.26 -9.71
CA VAL A 236 11.72 -3.96 -10.10
C VAL A 236 12.02 -5.18 -10.97
N GLU A 237 12.95 -5.09 -11.92
CA GLU A 237 13.34 -6.23 -12.76
C GLU A 237 13.97 -7.37 -11.95
N GLU A 238 14.86 -7.05 -11.02
CA GLU A 238 15.43 -8.05 -10.10
C GLU A 238 14.36 -8.65 -9.18
N PHE A 239 13.39 -7.83 -8.72
CA PHE A 239 12.29 -8.31 -7.89
C PHE A 239 11.35 -9.24 -8.66
N ASN A 240 11.00 -8.90 -9.90
CA ASN A 240 10.21 -9.76 -10.77
C ASN A 240 10.93 -11.10 -11.02
N THR A 241 12.24 -11.07 -11.29
CA THR A 241 13.04 -12.27 -11.46
C THR A 241 13.02 -13.17 -10.22
N MET A 242 13.14 -12.57 -9.02
CA MET A 242 13.01 -13.29 -7.76
C MET A 242 11.61 -13.91 -7.59
N LEU A 243 10.54 -13.17 -7.88
CA LEU A 243 9.16 -13.70 -7.75
C LEU A 243 8.90 -14.88 -8.70
N LEU A 244 9.38 -14.82 -9.93
CA LEU A 244 9.29 -15.94 -10.88
C LEU A 244 10.07 -17.16 -10.38
N GLU A 245 11.23 -16.97 -9.79
CA GLU A 245 12.01 -18.07 -9.19
C GLU A 245 11.31 -18.65 -7.95
N ILE A 246 10.71 -17.80 -7.09
CA ILE A 246 9.91 -18.23 -5.95
C ILE A 246 8.73 -19.09 -6.40
N ASP A 247 8.00 -18.67 -7.47
CA ASP A 247 6.90 -19.44 -8.02
C ASP A 247 7.34 -20.77 -8.60
N ARG A 248 8.47 -20.80 -9.33
CA ARG A 248 9.05 -22.04 -9.87
C ARG A 248 9.42 -23.05 -8.76
N LEU A 249 9.83 -22.56 -7.59
CA LEU A 249 10.18 -23.34 -6.41
C LEU A 249 9.00 -23.64 -5.50
N ALA A 250 7.81 -23.06 -5.78
CA ALA A 250 6.65 -23.20 -4.94
C ALA A 250 6.06 -24.62 -5.03
N THR A 251 5.65 -25.16 -3.88
CA THR A 251 4.89 -26.42 -3.85
C THR A 251 3.45 -26.17 -4.32
N ARG A 252 2.74 -27.27 -4.64
CA ARG A 252 1.31 -27.19 -4.97
C ARG A 252 0.49 -26.61 -3.81
N GLU A 253 0.84 -26.95 -2.59
CA GLU A 253 0.20 -26.46 -1.36
C GLU A 253 0.43 -24.96 -1.17
N GLN A 254 1.66 -24.47 -1.40
CA GLN A 254 1.98 -23.05 -1.35
C GLN A 254 1.17 -22.27 -2.39
N ARG A 255 1.12 -22.73 -3.63
CA ARG A 255 0.33 -22.10 -4.70
C ARG A 255 -1.16 -22.12 -4.36
N ALA A 256 -1.69 -23.25 -3.95
CA ALA A 256 -3.09 -23.36 -3.54
C ALA A 256 -3.45 -22.42 -2.39
N ARG A 257 -2.53 -22.20 -1.44
CA ARG A 257 -2.70 -21.24 -0.35
C ARG A 257 -2.82 -19.80 -0.88
N VAL A 258 -1.93 -19.37 -1.78
CA VAL A 258 -1.99 -18.01 -2.37
C VAL A 258 -3.29 -17.81 -3.14
N VAL A 259 -3.69 -18.78 -3.97
CA VAL A 259 -4.94 -18.74 -4.74
C VAL A 259 -6.16 -18.65 -3.80
N ALA A 260 -6.19 -19.46 -2.75
CA ALA A 260 -7.27 -19.43 -1.75
C ALA A 260 -7.34 -18.08 -1.03
N GLU A 261 -6.19 -17.50 -0.69
CA GLU A 261 -6.09 -16.21 -0.03
C GLU A 261 -6.60 -15.07 -0.93
N LEU A 262 -6.23 -15.06 -2.21
CA LEU A 262 -6.73 -14.07 -3.19
C LEU A 262 -8.25 -14.18 -3.38
N ARG A 263 -8.80 -15.39 -3.47
CA ARG A 263 -10.24 -15.60 -3.52
C ARG A 263 -10.95 -15.16 -2.24
N ARG A 264 -10.32 -15.35 -1.09
CA ARG A 264 -10.82 -14.84 0.18
C ARG A 264 -10.89 -13.31 0.16
N TYR A 265 -9.82 -12.61 -0.30
CA TYR A 265 -9.86 -11.15 -0.47
C TYR A 265 -10.95 -10.72 -1.44
N SER A 266 -11.11 -11.40 -2.57
CA SER A 266 -12.19 -11.12 -3.53
C SER A 266 -13.58 -11.18 -2.86
N ALA A 267 -13.86 -12.24 -2.10
CA ALA A 267 -15.12 -12.41 -1.38
C ALA A 267 -15.33 -11.32 -0.31
N GLU A 268 -14.28 -10.96 0.44
CA GLU A 268 -14.34 -9.91 1.45
C GLU A 268 -14.62 -8.55 0.83
N PHE A 269 -13.95 -8.18 -0.27
CA PHE A 269 -14.20 -6.92 -0.97
C PHE A 269 -15.61 -6.84 -1.54
N ARG A 270 -16.15 -7.94 -2.12
CA ARG A 270 -17.55 -8.00 -2.55
C ARG A 270 -18.52 -7.79 -1.39
N ALA A 271 -18.28 -8.45 -0.26
CA ALA A 271 -19.14 -8.34 0.90
C ALA A 271 -19.12 -6.91 1.50
N LEU A 272 -17.94 -6.26 1.53
CA LEU A 272 -17.81 -4.87 1.97
C LEU A 272 -18.48 -3.89 1.00
N ALA A 273 -18.35 -4.11 -0.32
CA ALA A 273 -18.96 -3.29 -1.35
C ALA A 273 -20.51 -3.35 -1.32
N ALA A 274 -21.07 -4.49 -0.94
CA ALA A 274 -22.53 -4.69 -0.87
C ALA A 274 -23.20 -4.06 0.37
N ARG A 275 -22.43 -3.56 1.35
CA ARG A 275 -22.99 -2.91 2.53
C ARG A 275 -23.56 -1.53 2.18
N PRO A 276 -24.71 -1.13 2.73
CA PRO A 276 -25.21 0.23 2.55
C PRO A 276 -24.18 1.24 3.08
N ALA A 277 -24.18 2.43 2.48
CA ALA A 277 -23.42 3.54 3.02
C ALA A 277 -23.98 3.88 4.40
N SER A 278 -23.17 3.79 5.44
CA SER A 278 -23.49 4.20 6.81
C SER A 278 -23.49 5.70 6.92
#